data_43e05baf0f3fd86105ee8e1725660d08
#
_entry.id   43e05baf0f3fd86105ee8e1725660d08
#
_cell.length_a   1.000
_cell.length_b   1.000
_cell.length_c   1.000
_cell.angle_alpha   90.00
_cell.angle_beta   90.00
_cell.angle_gamma   90.00
#
_symmetry.space_group_name_H-M   'P 1'
#
loop_
_entity.id
_entity.type
_entity.pdbx_description
1 polymer ?
#
loop_
_entity_poly.entity_id
_entity_poly.type
_entity_poly.pdbx_seq_one_letter_code
_entity_poly.pdbx_strand_id
1 'polypeptide(L)'
;GFLNPFQLGYSARNGITYKQRFRISKTFTRDKQIRFRPEIGYVFKRKQIFFKVGGDWEYSPQKRGILSVEVGNSNESYSSEITQKINEELKDSTFNFDDLNLEYFKHYYAEIKNSIELFNGFQLTTGITYHRRIPSKKRVEIDPGDDVEEILSQNYNDFTPTLGFSYTPRQYYRMDGYRKEYVYSYYPTISIEIARGIPGVGKSSGDYGRIEADVHQSLMLGLCRRLNYHISAGLYTPVSYT
;
A
#
# COMPACT_ATOMS: atom_id res chain seq x y z
N GLY A 1 -3.50 20.63 -19.22
CA GLY A 1 -3.78 21.95 -18.64
C GLY A 1 -3.96 21.86 -17.14
N PHE A 2 -3.52 22.87 -16.41
CA PHE A 2 -3.56 22.91 -14.95
C PHE A 2 -4.98 22.92 -14.34
N LEU A 3 -6.01 23.13 -15.14
CA LEU A 3 -7.40 23.16 -14.73
C LEU A 3 -8.20 22.10 -15.50
N ASN A 4 -7.91 20.82 -15.23
CA ASN A 4 -8.74 19.76 -15.76
C ASN A 4 -9.83 19.44 -14.71
N PRO A 5 -11.13 19.62 -15.02
CA PRO A 5 -12.22 19.33 -14.09
C PRO A 5 -12.28 17.87 -13.65
N PHE A 6 -11.71 16.93 -14.41
CA PHE A 6 -11.58 15.52 -14.04
C PHE A 6 -10.60 15.26 -12.88
N GLN A 7 -9.90 16.29 -12.39
CA GLN A 7 -9.03 16.21 -11.22
C GLN A 7 -9.74 16.65 -9.92
N LEU A 8 -10.99 17.06 -10.03
CA LEU A 8 -11.86 17.33 -8.89
C LEU A 8 -12.56 16.03 -8.48
N GLY A 9 -12.39 15.65 -7.24
CA GLY A 9 -13.12 14.57 -6.60
C GLY A 9 -14.03 15.10 -5.49
N TYR A 10 -15.11 14.41 -5.24
CA TYR A 10 -15.98 14.69 -4.10
C TYR A 10 -16.14 13.42 -3.26
N SER A 11 -16.00 13.55 -1.97
CA SER A 11 -16.38 12.52 -1.01
C SER A 11 -17.08 13.18 0.20
N ALA A 12 -18.02 12.49 0.81
CA ALA A 12 -18.73 13.00 1.99
C ALA A 12 -17.75 13.39 3.11
N ARG A 13 -16.68 12.61 3.25
CA ARG A 13 -15.63 12.79 4.25
C ARG A 13 -14.74 14.00 3.97
N ASN A 14 -14.25 14.15 2.76
CA ASN A 14 -13.23 15.16 2.39
C ASN A 14 -13.84 16.40 1.72
N GLY A 15 -15.14 16.36 1.37
CA GLY A 15 -15.73 17.38 0.52
C GLY A 15 -15.09 17.39 -0.87
N ILE A 16 -14.93 18.57 -1.43
CA ILE A 16 -14.23 18.76 -2.70
C ILE A 16 -12.73 18.58 -2.49
N THR A 17 -12.10 17.81 -3.36
CA THR A 17 -10.66 17.56 -3.36
C THR A 17 -10.13 17.83 -4.76
N TYR A 18 -9.09 18.62 -4.87
CA TYR A 18 -8.35 18.81 -6.12
C TYR A 18 -7.04 18.03 -6.06
N LYS A 19 -6.73 17.23 -7.11
CA LYS A 19 -5.53 16.39 -7.18
C LYS A 19 -4.81 16.63 -8.51
N GLN A 20 -3.52 16.92 -8.45
CA GLN A 20 -2.66 17.03 -9.61
C GLN A 20 -1.63 15.91 -9.58
N ARG A 21 -1.62 15.08 -10.62
CA ARG A 21 -0.67 13.98 -10.80
C ARG A 21 0.22 14.24 -11.98
N PHE A 22 1.51 14.03 -11.77
CA PHE A 22 2.49 14.09 -12.83
C PHE A 22 3.11 12.71 -13.02
N ARG A 23 3.54 12.41 -14.23
CA ARG A 23 4.28 11.20 -14.53
C ARG A 23 5.45 11.58 -15.43
N ILE A 24 6.64 11.34 -14.93
CA ILE A 24 7.90 11.56 -15.63
C ILE A 24 8.58 10.21 -15.74
N SER A 25 8.94 9.79 -16.95
CA SER A 25 9.65 8.54 -17.16
C SER A 25 10.81 8.75 -18.11
N LYS A 26 11.93 8.07 -17.80
CA LYS A 26 13.11 8.06 -18.65
C LYS A 26 13.62 6.63 -18.78
N THR A 27 13.80 6.21 -20.01
CA THR A 27 14.39 4.90 -20.34
C THR A 27 15.85 5.10 -20.69
N PHE A 28 16.70 4.24 -20.17
CA PHE A 28 18.14 4.21 -20.35
C PHE A 28 18.55 2.98 -21.16
N THR A 29 19.84 2.84 -21.39
CA THR A 29 20.42 1.66 -22.05
C THR A 29 20.01 0.36 -21.37
N ARG A 30 19.77 -0.69 -22.16
CA ARG A 30 19.34 -2.02 -21.69
C ARG A 30 17.98 -1.99 -20.99
N ASP A 31 17.06 -1.18 -21.47
CA ASP A 31 15.66 -1.06 -21.01
C ASP A 31 15.50 -0.73 -19.52
N LYS A 32 16.55 -0.24 -18.87
CA LYS A 32 16.45 0.31 -17.52
C LYS A 32 15.56 1.55 -17.53
N GLN A 33 14.66 1.68 -16.59
CA GLN A 33 13.70 2.77 -16.56
C GLN A 33 13.61 3.40 -15.18
N ILE A 34 13.56 4.73 -15.15
CA ILE A 34 13.16 5.48 -13.97
C ILE A 34 11.80 6.10 -14.25
N ARG A 35 10.88 5.91 -13.31
CA ARG A 35 9.54 6.52 -13.31
C ARG A 35 9.37 7.34 -12.06
N PHE A 36 9.01 8.59 -12.21
CA PHE A 36 8.74 9.50 -11.09
C PHE A 36 7.28 9.96 -11.16
N ARG A 37 6.56 9.84 -10.05
CA ARG A 37 5.12 10.06 -9.97
C ARG A 37 4.76 10.95 -8.79
N PRO A 38 5.02 12.26 -8.87
CA PRO A 38 4.58 13.19 -7.85
C PRO A 38 3.07 13.46 -7.98
N GLU A 39 2.41 13.46 -6.85
CA GLU A 39 1.01 13.86 -6.69
C GLU A 39 0.94 14.93 -5.62
N ILE A 40 0.23 16.00 -5.89
CA ILE A 40 -0.09 17.04 -4.92
C ILE A 40 -1.58 17.34 -5.00
N GLY A 41 -2.20 17.61 -3.88
CA GLY A 41 -3.59 17.95 -3.87
C GLY A 41 -3.99 18.78 -2.66
N TYR A 42 -5.21 19.28 -2.72
CA TYR A 42 -5.81 20.11 -1.70
C TYR A 42 -7.22 19.64 -1.35
N VAL A 43 -7.47 19.45 -0.06
CA VAL A 43 -8.76 19.06 0.50
C VAL A 43 -9.42 20.31 1.06
N PHE A 44 -10.48 20.80 0.38
CA PHE A 44 -11.10 22.08 0.71
C PHE A 44 -11.79 22.07 2.09
N LYS A 45 -12.53 21.02 2.43
CA LYS A 45 -13.24 20.90 3.72
C LYS A 45 -12.29 20.97 4.92
N ARG A 46 -11.08 20.42 4.78
CA ARG A 46 -10.08 20.35 5.85
C ARG A 46 -9.02 21.44 5.78
N LYS A 47 -8.97 22.20 4.69
CA LYS A 47 -7.92 23.19 4.40
C LYS A 47 -6.52 22.58 4.51
N GLN A 48 -6.33 21.37 3.94
CA GLN A 48 -5.09 20.61 4.03
C GLN A 48 -4.50 20.32 2.66
N ILE A 49 -3.18 20.49 2.57
CA ILE A 49 -2.38 20.03 1.43
C ILE A 49 -1.98 18.60 1.71
N PHE A 50 -2.16 17.73 0.74
CA PHE A 50 -1.56 16.40 0.74
C PHE A 50 -0.60 16.25 -0.43
N PHE A 51 0.41 15.45 -0.22
CA PHE A 51 1.37 15.11 -1.26
C PHE A 51 1.72 13.63 -1.20
N LYS A 52 2.06 13.08 -2.36
CA LYS A 52 2.57 11.73 -2.51
C LYS A 52 3.64 11.77 -3.59
N VAL A 53 4.84 11.38 -3.26
CA VAL A 53 5.95 11.35 -4.20
C VAL A 53 6.42 9.91 -4.30
N GLY A 54 6.22 9.31 -5.47
CA GLY A 54 6.65 7.95 -5.76
C GLY A 54 7.70 7.92 -6.88
N GLY A 55 8.69 7.07 -6.72
CA GLY A 55 9.71 6.80 -7.71
C GLY A 55 9.98 5.31 -7.84
N ASP A 56 10.02 4.80 -9.07
CA ASP A 56 10.41 3.42 -9.36
C ASP A 56 11.66 3.44 -10.23
N TRP A 57 12.67 2.70 -9.84
CA TRP A 57 13.86 2.44 -10.61
C TRP A 57 13.94 0.97 -11.01
N GLU A 58 13.67 0.68 -12.27
CA GLU A 58 13.86 -0.63 -12.87
C GLU A 58 15.35 -0.79 -13.24
N TYR A 59 16.14 -1.30 -12.29
CA TYR A 59 17.59 -1.40 -12.42
C TYR A 59 18.04 -2.68 -13.13
N SER A 60 17.21 -3.73 -13.10
CA SER A 60 17.50 -5.01 -13.74
C SER A 60 16.27 -5.57 -14.46
N PRO A 61 15.98 -5.12 -15.70
CA PRO A 61 14.80 -5.58 -16.45
C PRO A 61 14.79 -7.07 -16.72
N GLN A 62 15.97 -7.71 -16.89
CA GLN A 62 16.11 -9.17 -17.11
C GLN A 62 15.69 -9.99 -15.89
N LYS A 63 15.96 -9.48 -14.69
CA LYS A 63 15.59 -10.12 -13.41
C LYS A 63 14.39 -9.44 -12.77
N ARG A 64 13.65 -8.64 -13.53
CA ARG A 64 12.51 -7.87 -13.00
C ARG A 64 12.84 -7.11 -11.71
N GLY A 65 14.09 -6.60 -11.63
CA GLY A 65 14.62 -5.88 -10.49
C GLY A 65 14.08 -4.45 -10.46
N ILE A 66 13.29 -4.10 -9.44
CA ILE A 66 12.65 -2.79 -9.27
C ILE A 66 12.89 -2.33 -7.84
N LEU A 67 13.43 -1.12 -7.70
CA LEU A 67 13.48 -0.38 -6.44
C LEU A 67 12.42 0.70 -6.48
N SER A 68 11.46 0.65 -5.55
CA SER A 68 10.41 1.64 -5.39
C SER A 68 10.62 2.41 -4.10
N VAL A 69 10.47 3.73 -4.18
CA VAL A 69 10.49 4.63 -3.02
C VAL A 69 9.23 5.47 -3.07
N GLU A 70 8.53 5.55 -1.96
CA GLU A 70 7.33 6.35 -1.84
C GLU A 70 7.30 7.11 -0.52
N VAL A 71 6.96 8.40 -0.59
CA VAL A 71 6.81 9.28 0.58
C VAL A 71 5.54 10.10 0.41
N GLY A 72 4.77 10.20 1.47
CA GLY A 72 3.54 10.99 1.42
C GLY A 72 2.95 11.31 2.78
N ASN A 73 1.95 12.20 2.73
CA ASN A 73 1.11 12.52 3.88
C ASN A 73 -0.38 12.31 3.56
N SER A 74 -0.69 11.50 2.55
CA SER A 74 -2.07 11.22 2.21
C SER A 74 -2.71 10.36 3.28
N ASN A 75 -3.91 10.73 3.73
CA ASN A 75 -4.76 9.90 4.58
C ASN A 75 -5.38 8.72 3.80
N GLU A 76 -4.92 8.43 2.60
CA GLU A 76 -5.19 7.16 1.94
C GLU A 76 -4.41 6.10 2.72
N SER A 77 -4.98 5.73 3.88
CA SER A 77 -4.49 4.63 4.68
C SER A 77 -4.52 3.36 3.83
N TYR A 78 -3.69 2.41 4.19
CA TYR A 78 -3.74 1.00 3.76
C TYR A 78 -5.17 0.40 3.74
N SER A 79 -6.12 1.08 4.36
CA SER A 79 -7.52 0.68 4.42
C SER A 79 -8.34 1.07 3.19
N SER A 80 -7.82 1.81 2.19
CA SER A 80 -8.72 2.22 1.09
C SER A 80 -9.19 1.03 0.27
N GLU A 81 -8.34 0.05 -0.01
CA GLU A 81 -8.77 -1.20 -0.67
C GLU A 81 -9.53 -2.13 0.29
N ILE A 82 -9.07 -2.25 1.53
CA ILE A 82 -9.73 -3.05 2.55
C ILE A 82 -11.05 -2.39 2.96
N THR A 83 -11.09 -1.07 3.15
CA THR A 83 -12.31 -0.34 3.48
C THR A 83 -13.29 -0.33 2.33
N GLN A 84 -12.84 -0.26 1.07
CA GLN A 84 -13.72 -0.45 -0.08
C GLN A 84 -14.26 -1.87 -0.16
N LYS A 85 -13.43 -2.89 0.01
CA LYS A 85 -13.89 -4.29 0.05
C LYS A 85 -14.83 -4.54 1.22
N ILE A 86 -14.54 -4.04 2.41
CA ILE A 86 -15.40 -4.16 3.59
C ILE A 86 -16.71 -3.40 3.38
N ASN A 87 -16.71 -2.20 2.81
CA ASN A 87 -17.92 -1.45 2.50
C ASN A 87 -18.74 -2.07 1.37
N GLU A 88 -18.10 -2.77 0.44
CA GLU A 88 -18.80 -3.53 -0.61
C GLU A 88 -19.44 -4.80 -0.07
N GLU A 89 -18.79 -5.48 0.89
CA GLU A 89 -19.31 -6.69 1.53
C GLU A 89 -20.34 -6.39 2.64
N LEU A 90 -20.25 -5.24 3.29
CA LEU A 90 -21.14 -4.83 4.40
C LEU A 90 -22.26 -3.89 3.97
N LYS A 91 -22.63 -3.85 2.71
CA LYS A 91 -23.73 -3.00 2.20
C LYS A 91 -25.07 -3.18 2.94
N ASP A 92 -25.24 -4.28 3.66
CA ASP A 92 -26.44 -4.59 4.44
C ASP A 92 -26.28 -4.40 5.96
N SER A 93 -25.12 -3.93 6.46
CA SER A 93 -24.95 -3.73 7.89
C SER A 93 -25.11 -2.26 8.28
N THR A 94 -25.81 -2.04 9.40
CA THR A 94 -26.04 -0.71 10.01
C THR A 94 -24.75 -0.08 10.58
N PHE A 95 -23.60 -0.70 10.39
CA PHE A 95 -22.31 -0.21 10.87
C PHE A 95 -21.65 0.64 9.79
N ASN A 96 -21.63 1.95 10.01
CA ASN A 96 -21.04 2.92 9.11
C ASN A 96 -19.58 3.16 9.53
N PHE A 97 -18.61 2.59 8.80
CA PHE A 97 -17.19 2.83 9.04
C PHE A 97 -16.75 4.29 8.82
N ASP A 98 -17.59 5.09 8.14
CA ASP A 98 -17.36 6.53 8.01
C ASP A 98 -17.55 7.29 9.32
N ASP A 99 -18.26 6.71 10.29
CA ASP A 99 -18.45 7.27 11.65
C ASP A 99 -17.30 6.89 12.60
N LEU A 100 -16.46 5.89 12.26
CA LEU A 100 -15.17 5.70 12.91
C LEU A 100 -14.27 6.87 12.54
N ASN A 101 -14.21 7.84 13.46
CA ASN A 101 -13.46 9.10 13.35
C ASN A 101 -11.94 8.88 13.18
N LEU A 102 -11.52 8.25 12.08
CA LEU A 102 -10.12 8.22 11.63
C LEU A 102 -9.63 9.62 11.21
N GLU A 103 -10.45 10.64 11.39
CA GLU A 103 -10.19 12.04 11.03
C GLU A 103 -9.16 12.73 11.93
N TYR A 104 -8.79 12.14 13.04
CA TYR A 104 -8.00 12.82 14.08
C TYR A 104 -6.49 12.72 13.91
N PHE A 105 -5.99 12.02 12.89
CA PHE A 105 -4.55 11.82 12.72
C PHE A 105 -4.04 12.42 11.41
N LYS A 106 -2.96 13.20 11.50
CA LYS A 106 -2.10 13.46 10.34
C LYS A 106 -1.18 12.27 10.15
N HIS A 107 -1.24 11.66 8.99
CA HIS A 107 -0.46 10.48 8.68
C HIS A 107 0.63 10.82 7.68
N TYR A 108 1.87 10.56 8.05
CA TYR A 108 3.03 10.62 7.17
C TYR A 108 3.59 9.24 7.02
N TYR A 109 4.02 8.89 5.83
CA TYR A 109 4.64 7.60 5.58
C TYR A 109 5.81 7.72 4.61
N ALA A 110 6.76 6.82 4.77
CA ALA A 110 7.86 6.59 3.84
C ALA A 110 8.03 5.09 3.65
N GLU A 111 8.09 4.66 2.40
CA GLU A 111 8.25 3.26 2.03
C GLU A 111 9.42 3.12 1.05
N ILE A 112 10.26 2.12 1.28
CA ILE A 112 11.28 1.67 0.34
C ILE A 112 11.04 0.19 0.11
N LYS A 113 10.86 -0.21 -1.14
CA LYS A 113 10.57 -1.60 -1.52
C LYS A 113 11.49 -2.01 -2.67
N ASN A 114 12.17 -3.11 -2.51
CA ASN A 114 12.96 -3.73 -3.56
C ASN A 114 12.36 -5.08 -3.93
N SER A 115 12.23 -5.33 -5.21
CA SER A 115 11.71 -6.59 -5.74
C SER A 115 12.63 -7.08 -6.84
N ILE A 116 13.03 -8.35 -6.77
CA ILE A 116 13.93 -8.96 -7.76
C ILE A 116 13.60 -10.44 -7.96
N GLU A 117 13.67 -10.89 -9.19
CA GLU A 117 13.57 -12.30 -9.52
C GLU A 117 14.94 -12.98 -9.33
N LEU A 118 15.02 -13.94 -8.42
CA LEU A 118 16.25 -14.69 -8.15
C LEU A 118 16.45 -15.80 -9.16
N PHE A 119 15.40 -16.56 -9.46
CA PHE A 119 15.35 -17.54 -10.54
C PHE A 119 13.93 -17.55 -11.14
N ASN A 120 13.77 -18.20 -12.28
CA ASN A 120 12.52 -18.12 -13.04
C ASN A 120 11.28 -18.46 -12.22
N GLY A 121 10.38 -17.48 -12.11
CA GLY A 121 9.14 -17.59 -11.34
C GLY A 121 9.28 -17.35 -9.84
N PHE A 122 10.51 -17.19 -9.30
CA PHE A 122 10.71 -16.89 -7.87
C PHE A 122 11.15 -15.45 -7.68
N GLN A 123 10.30 -14.67 -7.06
CA GLN A 123 10.49 -13.26 -6.79
C GLN A 123 10.68 -13.03 -5.29
N LEU A 124 11.75 -12.33 -4.94
CA LEU A 124 12.01 -11.84 -3.60
C LEU A 124 11.63 -10.37 -3.53
N THR A 125 10.89 -10.02 -2.49
CA THR A 125 10.53 -8.64 -2.18
C THR A 125 11.03 -8.30 -0.79
N THR A 126 11.76 -7.20 -0.65
CA THR A 126 12.18 -6.67 0.64
C THR A 126 11.69 -5.23 0.75
N GLY A 127 11.21 -4.84 1.91
CA GLY A 127 10.69 -3.50 2.13
C GLY A 127 10.97 -2.99 3.53
N ILE A 128 10.90 -1.68 3.65
CA ILE A 128 10.91 -0.98 4.92
C ILE A 128 9.85 0.10 4.82
N THR A 129 8.92 0.10 5.77
CA THR A 129 7.87 1.11 5.85
C THR A 129 7.99 1.85 7.18
N TYR A 130 7.91 3.16 7.13
CA TYR A 130 7.86 4.01 8.31
C TYR A 130 6.57 4.81 8.28
N HIS A 131 5.78 4.69 9.33
CA HIS A 131 4.53 5.45 9.51
C HIS A 131 4.66 6.35 10.73
N ARG A 132 4.17 7.58 10.59
CA ARG A 132 4.03 8.53 11.69
C ARG A 132 2.63 9.08 11.70
N ARG A 133 1.91 8.82 12.79
CA ARG A 133 0.57 9.36 13.04
C ARG A 133 0.66 10.41 14.12
N ILE A 134 0.17 11.59 13.82
CA ILE A 134 0.14 12.74 14.74
C ILE A 134 -1.33 13.04 15.01
N PRO A 135 -1.81 12.98 16.26
CA PRO A 135 -3.19 13.31 16.58
C PRO A 135 -3.49 14.77 16.16
N SER A 136 -4.60 14.97 15.47
CA SER A 136 -5.07 16.30 15.13
C SER A 136 -5.80 16.86 16.34
N LYS A 137 -5.44 18.04 16.84
CA LYS A 137 -6.02 18.71 18.01
C LYS A 137 -7.47 19.18 17.79
N LYS A 138 -8.36 18.36 17.21
CA LYS A 138 -9.79 18.62 17.28
C LYS A 138 -10.33 17.93 18.52
N ARG A 139 -10.70 18.75 19.50
CA ARG A 139 -11.43 18.36 20.69
C ARG A 139 -12.67 17.59 20.27
N VAL A 140 -12.71 16.31 20.57
CA VAL A 140 -13.96 15.61 20.79
C VAL A 140 -14.27 15.87 22.25
N GLU A 141 -15.43 16.42 22.56
CA GLU A 141 -15.99 16.35 23.89
C GLU A 141 -16.39 14.90 24.13
N ILE A 142 -15.45 14.12 24.64
CA ILE A 142 -15.68 12.78 25.18
C ILE A 142 -15.77 13.02 26.69
N ASP A 143 -16.77 12.42 27.31
CA ASP A 143 -17.01 12.52 28.77
C ASP A 143 -15.73 12.27 29.56
N PRO A 144 -15.43 13.10 30.59
CA PRO A 144 -14.22 12.95 31.37
C PRO A 144 -14.33 11.69 32.26
N GLY A 145 -13.82 10.58 31.80
CA GLY A 145 -13.84 9.33 32.54
C GLY A 145 -13.29 8.12 31.81
N ASP A 146 -13.04 8.22 30.52
CA ASP A 146 -12.52 7.09 29.74
C ASP A 146 -11.02 7.24 29.47
N ASP A 147 -10.26 6.19 29.78
CA ASP A 147 -8.82 6.02 29.45
C ASP A 147 -8.50 6.14 27.95
N VAL A 148 -9.51 6.33 27.12
CA VAL A 148 -9.45 6.51 25.66
C VAL A 148 -8.78 7.83 25.26
N GLU A 149 -8.86 8.89 26.10
CA GLU A 149 -8.24 10.18 25.80
C GLU A 149 -6.71 10.14 25.77
N GLU A 150 -6.10 9.30 26.61
CA GLU A 150 -4.64 9.19 26.71
C GLU A 150 -4.05 8.45 25.50
N ILE A 151 -4.74 7.45 24.98
CA ILE A 151 -4.34 6.67 23.80
C ILE A 151 -4.43 7.50 22.52
N LEU A 152 -5.44 8.38 22.41
CA LEU A 152 -5.65 9.23 21.24
C LEU A 152 -4.71 10.44 21.20
N SER A 153 -4.05 10.79 22.30
CA SER A 153 -3.17 11.95 22.40
C SER A 153 -1.71 11.64 22.03
N GLN A 154 -1.34 10.38 21.95
CA GLN A 154 0.05 9.96 21.70
C GLN A 154 0.39 9.92 20.21
N ASN A 155 1.60 10.40 19.88
CA ASN A 155 2.18 10.19 18.56
C ASN A 155 2.49 8.70 18.38
N TYR A 156 1.90 8.09 17.36
CA TYR A 156 2.22 6.71 16.99
C TYR A 156 3.20 6.72 15.83
N ASN A 157 4.37 6.12 16.06
CA ASN A 157 5.35 5.86 15.03
C ASN A 157 5.49 4.35 14.86
N ASP A 158 5.63 3.90 13.63
CA ASP A 158 5.80 2.50 13.30
C ASP A 158 6.93 2.35 12.28
N PHE A 159 7.84 1.44 12.59
CA PHE A 159 8.94 1.04 11.72
C PHE A 159 8.81 -0.46 11.42
N THR A 160 8.47 -0.78 10.16
CA THR A 160 8.11 -2.13 9.78
C THR A 160 8.94 -2.60 8.58
N PRO A 161 9.99 -3.41 8.80
CA PRO A 161 10.60 -4.18 7.74
C PRO A 161 9.65 -5.29 7.26
N THR A 162 9.68 -5.55 5.94
CA THR A 162 8.89 -6.56 5.27
C THR A 162 9.76 -7.46 4.41
N LEU A 163 9.44 -8.73 4.37
CA LEU A 163 10.08 -9.74 3.54
C LEU A 163 9.01 -10.57 2.86
N GLY A 164 9.00 -10.56 1.54
CA GLY A 164 8.03 -11.28 0.74
C GLY A 164 8.70 -12.25 -0.24
N PHE A 165 8.07 -13.39 -0.43
CA PHE A 165 8.46 -14.40 -1.42
C PHE A 165 7.24 -14.69 -2.29
N SER A 166 7.44 -14.78 -3.58
CA SER A 166 6.40 -15.21 -4.52
C SER A 166 6.98 -16.21 -5.49
N TYR A 167 6.33 -17.36 -5.64
CA TYR A 167 6.79 -18.43 -6.51
C TYR A 167 5.69 -18.94 -7.41
N THR A 168 5.97 -18.92 -8.71
CA THR A 168 5.12 -19.51 -9.75
C THR A 168 5.90 -20.60 -10.46
N PRO A 169 5.60 -21.90 -10.22
CA PRO A 169 6.29 -23.00 -10.90
C PRO A 169 6.13 -22.92 -12.42
N ARG A 170 7.17 -23.27 -13.14
CA ARG A 170 7.17 -23.30 -14.63
C ARG A 170 6.58 -22.05 -15.25
N GLN A 171 6.98 -20.87 -14.76
CA GLN A 171 6.55 -19.59 -15.30
C GLN A 171 7.08 -19.40 -16.72
N TYR A 172 6.18 -19.30 -17.70
CA TYR A 172 6.54 -18.95 -19.07
C TYR A 172 6.75 -17.44 -19.17
N TYR A 173 7.81 -17.06 -19.85
CA TYR A 173 8.16 -15.68 -20.09
C TYR A 173 8.61 -15.46 -21.53
N ARG A 174 8.54 -14.21 -21.97
CA ARG A 174 9.17 -13.72 -23.21
C ARG A 174 10.19 -12.64 -22.87
N MET A 175 11.16 -12.48 -23.74
CA MET A 175 12.08 -11.35 -23.71
C MET A 175 11.62 -10.30 -24.72
N ASP A 176 11.39 -9.08 -24.25
CA ASP A 176 11.19 -7.92 -25.10
C ASP A 176 12.41 -7.00 -24.91
N GLY A 177 13.34 -7.03 -25.88
CA GLY A 177 14.66 -6.45 -25.69
C GLY A 177 15.39 -7.08 -24.49
N TYR A 178 15.75 -6.24 -23.52
CA TYR A 178 16.36 -6.69 -22.25
C TYR A 178 15.35 -6.92 -21.13
N ARG A 179 14.06 -6.72 -21.39
CA ARG A 179 13.01 -6.86 -20.40
C ARG A 179 12.41 -8.24 -20.42
N LYS A 180 12.32 -8.88 -19.25
CA LYS A 180 11.63 -10.14 -19.04
C LYS A 180 10.16 -9.87 -18.69
N GLU A 181 9.26 -10.42 -19.50
CA GLU A 181 7.81 -10.33 -19.28
C GLU A 181 7.22 -11.70 -19.04
N TYR A 182 6.49 -11.87 -17.95
CA TYR A 182 5.72 -13.08 -17.70
C TYR A 182 4.52 -13.16 -18.63
N VAL A 183 4.29 -14.34 -19.19
CA VAL A 183 3.18 -14.57 -20.12
C VAL A 183 2.07 -15.34 -19.41
N TYR A 184 2.32 -16.56 -19.00
CA TYR A 184 1.36 -17.40 -18.29
C TYR A 184 2.06 -18.49 -17.48
N SER A 185 1.31 -19.12 -16.59
CA SER A 185 1.68 -20.39 -15.96
C SER A 185 0.43 -21.25 -15.78
N TYR A 186 0.59 -22.56 -15.88
CA TYR A 186 -0.46 -23.52 -15.55
C TYR A 186 -0.52 -23.83 -14.05
N TYR A 187 0.41 -23.31 -13.28
CA TYR A 187 0.52 -23.53 -11.84
C TYR A 187 0.09 -22.31 -11.07
N PRO A 188 -0.39 -22.48 -9.84
CA PRO A 188 -0.71 -21.36 -8.98
C PRO A 188 0.56 -20.58 -8.60
N THR A 189 0.38 -19.30 -8.34
CA THR A 189 1.38 -18.48 -7.67
C THR A 189 1.14 -18.57 -6.18
N ILE A 190 2.18 -18.91 -5.43
CA ILE A 190 2.19 -18.95 -3.97
C ILE A 190 3.02 -17.77 -3.50
N SER A 191 2.48 -16.97 -2.62
CA SER A 191 3.16 -15.81 -2.04
C SER A 191 3.12 -15.89 -0.51
N ILE A 192 4.21 -15.50 0.14
CA ILE A 192 4.31 -15.38 1.59
C ILE A 192 4.93 -14.02 1.87
N GLU A 193 4.31 -13.25 2.75
CA GLU A 193 4.83 -11.99 3.25
C GLU A 193 4.95 -12.04 4.77
N ILE A 194 6.09 -11.60 5.27
CA ILE A 194 6.40 -11.48 6.70
C ILE A 194 6.70 -10.01 6.95
N ALA A 195 6.03 -9.42 7.92
CA ALA A 195 6.27 -8.07 8.38
C ALA A 195 6.40 -8.05 9.89
N ARG A 196 7.30 -7.22 10.41
CA ARG A 196 7.47 -7.06 11.86
C ARG A 196 7.66 -5.59 12.22
N GLY A 197 6.79 -5.08 13.08
CA GLY A 197 7.00 -3.80 13.75
C GLY A 197 8.15 -3.94 14.76
N ILE A 198 9.12 -3.03 14.69
CA ILE A 198 10.30 -3.03 15.59
C ILE A 198 10.20 -1.80 16.50
N PRO A 199 10.00 -2.00 17.82
CA PRO A 199 9.97 -0.90 18.78
C PRO A 199 11.36 -0.25 18.93
N GLY A 200 11.38 1.05 19.25
CA GLY A 200 12.60 1.80 19.55
C GLY A 200 13.31 2.39 18.34
N VAL A 201 13.14 1.85 17.13
CA VAL A 201 13.73 2.40 15.90
C VAL A 201 12.92 3.61 15.43
N GLY A 202 13.55 4.80 15.32
CA GLY A 202 12.86 6.03 14.93
C GLY A 202 11.72 6.45 15.87
N LYS A 203 11.81 6.09 17.14
CA LYS A 203 10.75 6.26 18.16
C LYS A 203 9.50 5.42 17.83
N SER A 204 9.67 4.28 17.16
CA SER A 204 8.58 3.33 16.90
C SER A 204 8.07 2.75 18.21
N SER A 205 6.74 2.70 18.36
CA SER A 205 6.04 2.04 19.45
C SER A 205 5.40 0.71 19.04
N GLY A 206 5.44 0.37 17.75
CA GLY A 206 4.83 -0.84 17.21
C GLY A 206 5.67 -2.07 17.50
N ASP A 207 5.13 -3.05 18.25
CA ASP A 207 5.68 -4.39 18.42
C ASP A 207 4.63 -5.40 17.98
N TYR A 208 4.67 -5.79 16.74
CA TYR A 208 3.75 -6.78 16.17
C TYR A 208 4.43 -7.61 15.10
N GLY A 209 3.90 -8.78 14.86
CA GLY A 209 4.28 -9.63 13.75
C GLY A 209 3.08 -9.94 12.87
N ARG A 210 3.29 -9.97 11.56
CA ARG A 210 2.30 -10.34 10.55
C ARG A 210 2.93 -11.34 9.59
N ILE A 211 2.24 -12.45 9.36
CA ILE A 211 2.59 -13.43 8.34
C ILE A 211 1.34 -13.62 7.49
N GLU A 212 1.46 -13.37 6.21
CA GLU A 212 0.38 -13.56 5.23
C GLU A 212 0.83 -14.55 4.17
N ALA A 213 -0.06 -15.43 3.78
CA ALA A 213 0.15 -16.39 2.70
C ALA A 213 -1.00 -16.30 1.72
N ASP A 214 -0.66 -16.26 0.43
CA ASP A 214 -1.61 -16.14 -0.67
C ASP A 214 -1.35 -17.22 -1.70
N VAL A 215 -2.44 -17.75 -2.24
CA VAL A 215 -2.41 -18.65 -3.40
C VAL A 215 -3.39 -18.13 -4.43
N HIS A 216 -2.91 -17.79 -5.60
CA HIS A 216 -3.80 -17.36 -6.69
C HIS A 216 -3.46 -18.04 -8.00
N GLN A 217 -4.48 -18.27 -8.81
CA GLN A 217 -4.32 -18.83 -10.15
C GLN A 217 -5.44 -18.34 -11.07
N SER A 218 -5.09 -18.23 -12.35
CA SER A 218 -6.01 -17.95 -13.43
C SER A 218 -6.00 -19.12 -14.41
N LEU A 219 -7.09 -19.88 -14.46
CA LEU A 219 -7.25 -21.05 -15.31
C LEU A 219 -8.12 -20.69 -16.52
N MET A 220 -7.65 -21.01 -17.71
CA MET A 220 -8.45 -20.97 -18.92
C MET A 220 -9.26 -22.27 -19.04
N LEU A 221 -10.58 -22.19 -18.89
CA LEU A 221 -11.51 -23.32 -18.99
C LEU A 221 -12.08 -23.52 -20.41
N GLY A 222 -11.53 -22.79 -21.40
CA GLY A 222 -11.96 -22.82 -22.79
C GLY A 222 -11.64 -21.51 -23.50
N LEU A 223 -12.12 -21.34 -24.73
CA LEU A 223 -11.82 -20.15 -25.55
C LEU A 223 -12.29 -18.83 -24.93
N CYS A 224 -13.40 -18.84 -24.17
CA CYS A 224 -14.00 -17.61 -23.62
C CYS A 224 -14.26 -17.69 -22.10
N ARG A 225 -13.79 -18.73 -21.41
CA ARG A 225 -14.05 -18.90 -19.97
C ARG A 225 -12.75 -18.91 -19.20
N ARG A 226 -12.67 -18.05 -18.18
CA ARG A 226 -11.54 -17.97 -17.26
C ARG A 226 -12.03 -18.15 -15.83
N LEU A 227 -11.40 -19.03 -15.09
CA LEU A 227 -11.61 -19.18 -13.65
C LEU A 227 -10.42 -18.52 -12.92
N ASN A 228 -10.69 -17.53 -12.10
CA ASN A 228 -9.71 -16.94 -11.22
C ASN A 228 -10.08 -17.32 -9.79
N TYR A 229 -9.13 -17.83 -9.04
CA TYR A 229 -9.31 -18.04 -7.60
C TYR A 229 -8.15 -17.42 -6.83
N HIS A 230 -8.46 -16.94 -5.65
CA HIS A 230 -7.52 -16.37 -4.72
C HIS A 230 -7.89 -16.84 -3.31
N ILE A 231 -6.93 -17.42 -2.61
CA ILE A 231 -7.07 -17.90 -1.24
C ILE A 231 -5.98 -17.22 -0.44
N SER A 232 -6.35 -16.54 0.62
CA SER A 232 -5.42 -15.87 1.51
C SER A 232 -5.64 -16.30 2.97
N ALA A 233 -4.56 -16.35 3.73
CA ALA A 233 -4.57 -16.59 5.16
C ALA A 233 -3.53 -15.68 5.82
N GLY A 234 -3.86 -15.15 6.99
CA GLY A 234 -2.98 -14.28 7.75
C GLY A 234 -2.98 -14.61 9.23
N LEU A 235 -1.79 -14.50 9.82
CA LEU A 235 -1.58 -14.61 11.26
C LEU A 235 -0.99 -13.30 11.76
N TYR A 236 -1.57 -12.78 12.84
CA TYR A 236 -1.11 -11.59 13.52
C TYR A 236 -0.73 -11.94 14.96
N THR A 237 0.44 -11.51 15.39
CA THR A 237 0.79 -11.56 16.81
C THR A 237 0.23 -10.30 17.47
N PRO A 238 -0.39 -10.43 18.66
CA PRO A 238 -0.93 -9.27 19.36
C PRO A 238 0.18 -8.29 19.73
N VAL A 239 -0.18 -7.01 19.73
CA VAL A 239 0.68 -5.92 20.20
C VAL A 239 0.83 -6.07 21.72
N SER A 240 2.06 -6.23 22.20
CA SER A 240 2.36 -6.09 23.62
C SER A 240 2.60 -4.60 23.89
N TYR A 241 1.68 -3.96 24.58
CA TYR A 241 1.91 -2.62 25.13
C TYR A 241 2.68 -2.81 26.45
N THR A 242 3.94 -2.43 26.44
CA THR A 242 4.74 -2.25 27.67
C THR A 242 4.94 -0.78 27.94
#